data_16f3425bec5c78b90a6b96173d87bc74
#
_entry.id   16f3425bec5c78b90a6b96173d87bc74
#
_cell.length_a   1.000
_cell.length_b   1.000
_cell.length_c   1.000
_cell.angle_alpha   90.00
_cell.angle_beta   90.00
_cell.angle_gamma   90.00
#
_symmetry.space_group_name_H-M   'P 1'
#
loop_
_entity.id
_entity.type
_entity.pdbx_description
1 polymer ?
#
loop_
_entity_poly.entity_id
_entity_poly.type
_entity_poly.pdbx_seq_one_letter_code
_entity_poly.pdbx_strand_id
1 'polypeptide(L)'
;YDSYNNLGLWLDKSCIQFFNSTVAPSILEFYPTVGVKRDVNSKPEASLYALRGLLSVRYTLVPKEKVEDWEKEKLEGWNLVSSTTSYLIYENENWVPMGFTYDSYITEENFETVSDTNAGNVLMKALLLTDEQVERYGQMMQNLTDDEKNNISYEDYVQDCTARRESAVTSFTATRTGFTAQADLEAENLVLFSVPYDDGFTATVNGVPAEVEKVDNGLM
;
A
#
# COMPACT_ATOMS: atom_id res chain seq x y z
N TYR A 1 16.06 1.22 -1.94
CA TYR A 1 16.81 0.15 -1.27
C TYR A 1 18.07 0.73 -0.62
N ASP A 2 18.11 0.73 0.69
CA ASP A 2 19.21 1.25 1.52
C ASP A 2 19.75 2.63 1.10
N SER A 3 18.86 3.44 0.53
CA SER A 3 19.13 4.81 0.15
C SER A 3 19.09 5.73 1.38
N TYR A 4 19.46 6.99 1.21
CA TYR A 4 19.34 7.97 2.28
C TYR A 4 17.87 8.16 2.69
N ASN A 5 17.61 8.26 3.99
CA ASN A 5 16.29 8.64 4.50
C ASN A 5 15.86 9.98 3.87
N ASN A 6 14.56 10.09 3.59
CA ASN A 6 13.97 11.29 3.01
C ASN A 6 14.48 11.67 1.60
N LEU A 7 15.05 10.72 0.85
CA LEU A 7 15.44 10.98 -0.54
C LEU A 7 14.26 11.48 -1.38
N GLY A 8 13.05 11.02 -1.09
CA GLY A 8 11.82 11.50 -1.73
C GLY A 8 11.61 13.00 -1.63
N LEU A 9 11.96 13.63 -0.50
CA LEU A 9 11.84 15.08 -0.33
C LEU A 9 12.74 15.87 -1.31
N TRP A 10 13.94 15.34 -1.61
CA TRP A 10 14.84 15.94 -2.59
C TRP A 10 14.37 15.77 -4.03
N LEU A 11 13.59 14.71 -4.28
CA LEU A 11 13.07 14.37 -5.60
C LEU A 11 11.64 14.89 -5.83
N ASP A 12 11.05 15.56 -4.82
CA ASP A 12 9.63 15.93 -4.82
C ASP A 12 8.71 14.73 -5.13
N LYS A 13 8.98 13.61 -4.45
CA LYS A 13 8.25 12.35 -4.58
C LYS A 13 7.93 11.75 -3.22
N SER A 14 6.75 11.14 -3.12
CA SER A 14 6.41 10.31 -1.96
C SER A 14 7.35 9.10 -1.89
N CYS A 15 7.70 8.66 -0.68
CA CYS A 15 8.50 7.47 -0.47
C CYS A 15 8.09 6.76 0.83
N ILE A 16 8.27 5.43 0.87
CA ILE A 16 7.97 4.61 2.05
C ILE A 16 9.15 4.51 3.02
N GLN A 17 10.35 4.90 2.60
CA GLN A 17 11.52 4.99 3.45
C GLN A 17 11.75 6.45 3.85
N PHE A 18 11.49 6.77 5.10
CA PHE A 18 11.66 8.14 5.59
C PHE A 18 12.00 8.20 7.07
N PHE A 19 12.58 9.32 7.47
CA PHE A 19 12.84 9.68 8.86
C PHE A 19 12.01 10.92 9.19
N ASN A 20 11.16 10.82 10.21
CA ASN A 20 10.39 11.94 10.76
C ASN A 20 10.09 11.68 12.24
N SER A 21 10.43 12.63 13.10
CA SER A 21 10.14 12.56 14.52
C SER A 21 8.68 12.88 14.88
N THR A 22 7.96 13.55 13.97
CA THR A 22 6.51 13.78 14.09
C THR A 22 5.81 12.84 13.14
N VAL A 23 5.08 11.86 13.67
CA VAL A 23 4.45 10.80 12.90
C VAL A 23 2.96 10.83 13.12
N ALA A 24 2.17 10.69 12.05
CA ALA A 24 0.72 10.51 12.17
C ALA A 24 0.41 9.25 13.00
N PRO A 25 -0.55 9.28 13.94
CA PRO A 25 -0.92 8.12 14.75
C PRO A 25 -1.25 6.89 13.89
N SER A 26 -1.96 7.06 12.80
CA SER A 26 -2.33 6.02 11.84
C SER A 26 -1.12 5.26 11.26
N ILE A 27 0.01 5.92 11.07
CA ILE A 27 1.27 5.26 10.63
C ILE A 27 1.84 4.38 11.74
N LEU A 28 1.69 4.78 13.01
CA LEU A 28 2.14 3.97 14.16
C LEU A 28 1.23 2.74 14.37
N GLU A 29 0.02 2.76 13.85
CA GLU A 29 -0.90 1.63 13.87
C GLU A 29 -0.69 0.73 12.64
N PHE A 30 -0.62 1.30 11.45
CA PHE A 30 -0.49 0.55 10.19
C PHE A 30 0.80 -0.28 10.09
N TYR A 31 1.97 0.32 10.35
CA TYR A 31 3.23 -0.39 10.13
C TYR A 31 3.42 -1.64 11.00
N PRO A 32 3.10 -1.64 12.31
CA PRO A 32 3.10 -2.88 13.10
C PRO A 32 2.15 -3.95 12.55
N THR A 33 0.98 -3.55 12.05
CA THR A 33 0.00 -4.46 11.44
C THR A 33 0.59 -5.28 10.28
N VAL A 34 1.55 -4.71 9.55
CA VAL A 34 2.21 -5.37 8.41
C VAL A 34 3.66 -5.80 8.71
N GLY A 35 3.98 -6.03 9.98
CA GLY A 35 5.28 -6.55 10.42
C GLY A 35 6.45 -5.56 10.29
N VAL A 36 6.17 -4.27 10.10
CA VAL A 36 7.21 -3.23 10.00
C VAL A 36 7.39 -2.54 11.33
N LYS A 37 8.58 -2.62 11.90
CA LYS A 37 8.91 -1.81 13.07
C LYS A 37 8.94 -0.33 12.70
N ARG A 38 8.08 0.47 13.31
CA ARG A 38 8.05 1.91 13.14
C ARG A 38 8.44 2.64 14.44
N ASP A 39 9.45 3.47 14.30
CA ASP A 39 9.89 4.43 15.30
C ASP A 39 9.95 5.81 14.63
N VAL A 40 11.00 6.60 14.79
CA VAL A 40 11.25 7.83 14.02
C VAL A 40 11.65 7.58 12.58
N ASN A 41 11.94 6.33 12.24
CA ASN A 41 12.36 5.87 10.94
C ASN A 41 11.43 4.73 10.45
N SER A 42 11.10 4.71 9.17
CA SER A 42 10.46 3.57 8.52
C SER A 42 11.32 3.09 7.35
N LYS A 43 11.55 1.79 7.34
CA LYS A 43 12.30 1.11 6.28
C LYS A 43 11.73 -0.30 6.13
N PRO A 44 10.62 -0.46 5.39
CA PRO A 44 10.05 -1.78 5.13
C PRO A 44 11.08 -2.68 4.43
N GLU A 45 11.33 -3.85 4.99
CA GLU A 45 12.28 -4.83 4.44
C GLU A 45 11.85 -5.30 3.05
N ALA A 46 12.82 -5.75 2.24
CA ALA A 46 12.55 -6.26 0.89
C ALA A 46 11.70 -7.54 0.92
N SER A 47 11.85 -8.35 1.97
CA SER A 47 11.07 -9.57 2.20
C SER A 47 9.56 -9.31 2.34
N LEU A 48 9.17 -8.12 2.82
CA LEU A 48 7.78 -7.67 2.88
C LEU A 48 7.35 -7.06 1.53
N TYR A 49 7.50 -7.82 0.47
CA TYR A 49 7.35 -7.37 -0.92
C TYR A 49 5.95 -6.85 -1.24
N ALA A 50 4.91 -7.40 -0.63
CA ALA A 50 3.52 -6.99 -0.87
C ALA A 50 3.27 -5.52 -0.54
N LEU A 51 4.03 -4.95 0.41
CA LEU A 51 3.95 -3.52 0.72
C LEU A 51 4.33 -2.62 -0.46
N ARG A 52 5.05 -3.13 -1.46
CA ARG A 52 5.38 -2.35 -2.66
C ARG A 52 4.15 -2.15 -3.55
N GLY A 53 3.29 -3.17 -3.69
CA GLY A 53 2.00 -3.06 -4.35
C GLY A 53 1.03 -2.19 -3.54
N LEU A 54 0.80 -2.55 -2.28
CA LEU A 54 -0.15 -1.91 -1.37
C LEU A 54 0.12 -0.40 -1.19
N LEU A 55 1.38 0.00 -1.09
CA LEU A 55 1.80 1.39 -0.90
C LEU A 55 2.20 2.09 -2.21
N SER A 56 1.78 1.57 -3.35
CA SER A 56 1.97 2.18 -4.68
C SER A 56 3.44 2.50 -5.03
N VAL A 57 4.38 1.64 -4.62
CA VAL A 57 5.80 1.82 -4.90
C VAL A 57 6.14 1.39 -6.32
N ARG A 58 6.35 2.37 -7.19
CA ARG A 58 6.70 2.14 -8.60
C ARG A 58 8.20 1.99 -8.82
N TYR A 59 9.02 2.77 -8.14
CA TYR A 59 10.45 2.79 -8.36
C TYR A 59 11.25 2.51 -7.10
N THR A 60 12.38 1.82 -7.26
CA THR A 60 13.40 1.68 -6.23
C THR A 60 14.72 2.26 -6.74
N LEU A 61 15.32 3.12 -5.93
CA LEU A 61 16.63 3.69 -6.17
C LEU A 61 17.67 2.90 -5.37
N VAL A 62 18.56 2.22 -6.08
CA VAL A 62 19.61 1.37 -5.50
C VAL A 62 20.95 2.08 -5.62
N PRO A 63 21.62 2.43 -4.50
CA PRO A 63 22.98 2.94 -4.56
C PRO A 63 23.90 1.95 -5.30
N LYS A 64 24.78 2.45 -6.16
CA LYS A 64 25.65 1.58 -6.99
C LYS A 64 26.54 0.66 -6.16
N GLU A 65 26.96 1.10 -4.98
CA GLU A 65 27.72 0.30 -4.02
C GLU A 65 26.91 -0.83 -3.36
N LYS A 66 25.57 -0.84 -3.52
CA LYS A 66 24.65 -1.85 -2.95
C LYS A 66 24.02 -2.76 -4.01
N VAL A 67 24.42 -2.63 -5.26
CA VAL A 67 23.81 -3.35 -6.38
C VAL A 67 23.99 -4.87 -6.25
N GLU A 68 25.15 -5.34 -5.80
CA GLU A 68 25.39 -6.77 -5.65
C GLU A 68 24.47 -7.43 -4.61
N ASP A 69 24.18 -6.72 -3.50
CA ASP A 69 23.25 -7.17 -2.48
C ASP A 69 21.82 -7.13 -3.01
N TRP A 70 21.44 -6.04 -3.68
CA TRP A 70 20.13 -5.90 -4.30
C TRP A 70 19.82 -7.01 -5.32
N GLU A 71 20.76 -7.31 -6.23
CA GLU A 71 20.57 -8.36 -7.25
C GLU A 71 20.41 -9.77 -6.66
N LYS A 72 20.93 -10.01 -5.43
CA LYS A 72 20.72 -11.27 -4.71
C LYS A 72 19.39 -11.35 -3.98
N GLU A 73 18.88 -10.22 -3.51
CA GLU A 73 17.71 -10.14 -2.62
C GLU A 73 16.43 -9.76 -3.36
N LYS A 74 16.54 -9.05 -4.49
CA LYS A 74 15.36 -8.63 -5.25
C LYS A 74 14.56 -9.81 -5.75
N LEU A 75 13.25 -9.70 -5.68
CA LEU A 75 12.35 -10.63 -6.34
C LEU A 75 12.24 -10.35 -7.85
N GLU A 76 11.64 -11.27 -8.56
CA GLU A 76 11.20 -11.04 -9.94
C GLU A 76 10.29 -9.81 -10.03
N GLY A 77 10.18 -9.22 -11.20
CA GLY A 77 9.33 -8.04 -11.41
C GLY A 77 10.02 -6.69 -11.20
N TRP A 78 11.31 -6.67 -10.86
CA TRP A 78 12.10 -5.45 -10.80
C TRP A 78 13.00 -5.30 -12.03
N ASN A 79 12.72 -4.33 -12.88
CA ASN A 79 13.42 -4.09 -14.14
C ASN A 79 14.29 -2.83 -14.07
N LEU A 80 15.57 -2.94 -14.42
CA LEU A 80 16.45 -1.78 -14.51
C LEU A 80 15.99 -0.87 -15.66
N VAL A 81 15.57 0.35 -15.36
CA VAL A 81 15.04 1.30 -16.34
C VAL A 81 15.92 2.52 -16.55
N SER A 82 16.78 2.86 -15.59
CA SER A 82 17.65 4.02 -15.70
C SER A 82 18.83 3.96 -14.73
N SER A 83 19.83 4.82 -14.94
CA SER A 83 20.94 5.00 -14.01
C SER A 83 21.37 6.48 -13.94
N THR A 84 21.84 6.86 -12.77
CA THR A 84 22.48 8.15 -12.51
C THR A 84 23.96 7.92 -12.15
N THR A 85 24.67 8.97 -11.76
CA THR A 85 26.05 8.83 -11.26
C THR A 85 26.14 7.90 -10.06
N SER A 86 25.15 7.96 -9.12
CA SER A 86 25.21 7.28 -7.83
C SER A 86 24.19 6.16 -7.67
N TYR A 87 23.11 6.10 -8.48
CA TYR A 87 22.01 5.17 -8.32
C TYR A 87 21.71 4.41 -9.61
N LEU A 88 21.24 3.16 -9.45
CA LEU A 88 20.44 2.46 -10.44
C LEU A 88 18.96 2.61 -10.07
N ILE A 89 18.09 2.74 -11.08
CA ILE A 89 16.64 2.92 -10.90
C ILE A 89 15.95 1.71 -11.49
N TYR A 90 15.27 0.97 -10.60
CA TYR A 90 14.46 -0.19 -10.97
C TYR A 90 12.98 0.18 -10.90
N GLU A 91 12.22 -0.27 -11.89
CA GLU A 91 10.77 -0.18 -11.93
C GLU A 91 10.14 -1.50 -11.50
N ASN A 92 9.12 -1.43 -10.65
CA ASN A 92 8.31 -2.55 -10.21
C ASN A 92 7.21 -2.82 -11.24
N GLU A 93 7.23 -3.95 -11.92
CA GLU A 93 6.18 -4.35 -12.86
C GLU A 93 4.85 -4.69 -12.15
N ASN A 94 4.92 -5.05 -10.85
CA ASN A 94 3.76 -5.30 -10.01
C ASN A 94 3.27 -4.03 -9.28
N TRP A 95 3.69 -2.86 -9.75
CA TRP A 95 3.21 -1.60 -9.21
C TRP A 95 1.70 -1.43 -9.40
N VAL A 96 1.02 -1.01 -8.33
CA VAL A 96 -0.40 -0.66 -8.33
C VAL A 96 -0.54 0.85 -8.20
N PRO A 97 -1.34 1.53 -9.04
CA PRO A 97 -1.62 2.97 -8.90
C PRO A 97 -2.27 3.30 -7.56
N MET A 98 -2.08 4.53 -7.08
CA MET A 98 -2.74 5.03 -5.89
C MET A 98 -4.26 5.11 -6.12
N GLY A 99 -5.04 4.51 -5.24
CA GLY A 99 -6.50 4.43 -5.33
C GLY A 99 -6.99 3.22 -6.12
N PHE A 100 -7.55 2.21 -5.43
CA PHE A 100 -8.11 1.00 -6.04
C PHE A 100 -9.20 0.40 -5.12
N THR A 101 -10.00 -0.51 -5.67
CA THR A 101 -11.07 -1.18 -4.94
C THR A 101 -10.76 -2.62 -4.63
N TYR A 102 -11.54 -3.22 -3.76
CA TYR A 102 -11.46 -4.62 -3.38
C TYR A 102 -12.78 -5.36 -3.68
N ASP A 103 -12.66 -6.65 -3.98
CA ASP A 103 -13.79 -7.57 -4.08
C ASP A 103 -13.96 -8.38 -2.78
N SER A 104 -12.99 -8.30 -1.88
CA SER A 104 -12.96 -9.06 -0.63
C SER A 104 -12.57 -8.19 0.55
N TYR A 105 -13.08 -8.56 1.73
CA TYR A 105 -12.66 -8.00 3.01
C TYR A 105 -12.24 -9.12 3.97
N ILE A 106 -11.51 -8.76 5.01
CA ILE A 106 -11.16 -9.61 6.15
C ILE A 106 -11.55 -8.90 7.44
N THR A 107 -12.09 -9.63 8.40
CA THR A 107 -12.41 -9.09 9.73
C THR A 107 -11.16 -8.99 10.60
N GLU A 108 -11.17 -8.11 11.61
CA GLU A 108 -10.08 -8.01 12.59
C GLU A 108 -9.79 -9.36 13.27
N GLU A 109 -10.83 -10.10 13.71
CA GLU A 109 -10.68 -11.42 14.32
C GLU A 109 -9.92 -12.41 13.42
N ASN A 110 -10.26 -12.46 12.14
CA ASN A 110 -9.60 -13.33 11.18
C ASN A 110 -8.17 -12.85 10.86
N PHE A 111 -7.95 -11.55 10.82
CA PHE A 111 -6.65 -10.98 10.54
C PHE A 111 -5.64 -11.18 11.68
N GLU A 112 -6.08 -11.18 12.94
CA GLU A 112 -5.22 -11.45 14.11
C GLU A 112 -4.52 -12.82 14.04
N THR A 113 -5.04 -13.77 13.26
CA THR A 113 -4.42 -15.09 13.06
C THR A 113 -3.38 -15.11 11.92
N VAL A 114 -3.23 -14.03 11.18
CA VAL A 114 -2.28 -13.90 10.07
C VAL A 114 -0.89 -13.58 10.61
N SER A 115 0.14 -14.22 10.07
CA SER A 115 1.52 -13.92 10.46
C SER A 115 1.98 -12.57 9.91
N ASP A 116 2.88 -11.88 10.63
CA ASP A 116 3.46 -10.59 10.24
C ASP A 116 4.03 -10.62 8.81
N THR A 117 4.66 -11.73 8.42
CA THR A 117 5.28 -11.90 7.09
C THR A 117 4.25 -12.03 5.97
N ASN A 118 3.01 -12.46 6.29
CA ASN A 118 1.93 -12.65 5.33
C ASN A 118 0.90 -11.51 5.38
N ALA A 119 0.92 -10.68 6.41
CA ALA A 119 -0.05 -9.62 6.62
C ALA A 119 -0.17 -8.68 5.39
N GLY A 120 0.96 -8.26 4.83
CA GLY A 120 0.96 -7.43 3.61
C GLY A 120 0.33 -8.12 2.39
N ASN A 121 0.50 -9.45 2.25
CA ASN A 121 -0.13 -10.21 1.17
C ASN A 121 -1.65 -10.27 1.35
N VAL A 122 -2.10 -10.49 2.59
CA VAL A 122 -3.54 -10.49 2.91
C VAL A 122 -4.16 -9.13 2.64
N LEU A 123 -3.51 -8.03 3.06
CA LEU A 123 -4.00 -6.68 2.79
C LEU A 123 -3.92 -6.28 1.30
N MET A 124 -3.11 -6.94 0.50
CA MET A 124 -3.15 -6.78 -0.96
C MET A 124 -4.35 -7.49 -1.60
N LYS A 125 -4.81 -8.59 -0.99
CA LYS A 125 -5.94 -9.40 -1.43
C LYS A 125 -7.29 -8.88 -0.93
N ALA A 126 -7.39 -8.45 0.32
CA ALA A 126 -8.64 -8.08 0.99
C ALA A 126 -8.45 -6.85 1.89
N LEU A 127 -9.50 -6.03 1.99
CA LEU A 127 -9.56 -4.86 2.85
C LEU A 127 -9.84 -5.26 4.30
N LEU A 128 -9.00 -4.83 5.24
CA LEU A 128 -9.23 -5.08 6.67
C LEU A 128 -10.29 -4.10 7.21
N LEU A 129 -11.39 -4.65 7.69
CA LEU A 129 -12.54 -3.91 8.20
C LEU A 129 -12.83 -4.26 9.66
N THR A 130 -13.23 -3.26 10.44
CA THR A 130 -13.85 -3.45 11.75
C THR A 130 -15.25 -4.04 11.62
N ASP A 131 -15.82 -4.59 12.71
CA ASP A 131 -17.17 -5.13 12.71
C ASP A 131 -18.20 -4.09 12.27
N GLU A 132 -18.07 -2.83 12.72
CA GLU A 132 -18.97 -1.75 12.32
C GLU A 132 -18.89 -1.46 10.82
N GLN A 133 -17.69 -1.51 10.24
CA GLN A 133 -17.49 -1.33 8.79
C GLN A 133 -18.01 -2.53 8.00
N VAL A 134 -17.91 -3.74 8.53
CA VAL A 134 -18.50 -4.93 7.92
C VAL A 134 -20.03 -4.81 7.86
N GLU A 135 -20.68 -4.31 8.92
CA GLU A 135 -22.14 -4.07 8.90
C GLU A 135 -22.55 -3.06 7.82
N ARG A 136 -21.71 -2.04 7.55
CA ARG A 136 -22.00 -1.00 6.56
C ARG A 136 -21.64 -1.40 5.14
N TYR A 137 -20.51 -2.04 4.93
CA TYR A 137 -19.88 -2.23 3.62
C TYR A 137 -19.69 -3.69 3.21
N GLY A 138 -19.83 -4.65 4.13
CA GLY A 138 -19.56 -6.06 3.84
C GLY A 138 -20.43 -6.65 2.73
N GLN A 139 -21.60 -6.07 2.45
CA GLN A 139 -22.45 -6.49 1.34
C GLN A 139 -21.88 -6.16 -0.05
N MET A 140 -20.90 -5.27 -0.15
CA MET A 140 -20.23 -4.88 -1.41
C MET A 140 -19.08 -5.84 -1.77
N MET A 141 -18.64 -6.66 -0.82
CA MET A 141 -17.43 -7.48 -0.91
C MET A 141 -17.69 -8.88 -0.35
N GLN A 142 -16.82 -9.82 -0.63
CA GLN A 142 -16.86 -11.17 -0.08
C GLN A 142 -15.95 -11.28 1.15
N ASN A 143 -16.37 -11.98 2.19
CA ASN A 143 -15.50 -12.26 3.33
C ASN A 143 -14.44 -13.28 2.94
N LEU A 144 -13.17 -12.93 3.14
CA LEU A 144 -12.04 -13.81 2.85
C LEU A 144 -12.10 -15.07 3.75
N THR A 145 -11.98 -16.22 3.13
CA THR A 145 -12.00 -17.51 3.87
C THR A 145 -10.65 -17.81 4.52
N ASP A 146 -10.67 -18.73 5.50
CA ASP A 146 -9.45 -19.18 6.19
C ASP A 146 -8.41 -19.80 5.23
N ASP A 147 -8.87 -20.52 4.21
CA ASP A 147 -7.97 -21.12 3.21
C ASP A 147 -7.31 -20.05 2.34
N GLU A 148 -8.03 -18.97 2.01
CA GLU A 148 -7.55 -17.89 1.14
C GLU A 148 -6.57 -16.94 1.84
N LYS A 149 -6.67 -16.77 3.18
CA LYS A 149 -5.75 -15.91 3.94
C LYS A 149 -4.42 -16.58 4.27
N ASN A 150 -4.35 -17.91 4.17
CA ASN A 150 -3.16 -18.69 4.48
C ASN A 150 -2.43 -19.08 3.20
N ASN A 151 -1.10 -19.14 3.25
CA ASN A 151 -0.25 -19.63 2.16
C ASN A 151 -0.35 -18.84 0.84
N ILE A 152 -0.52 -17.51 0.91
CA ILE A 152 -0.47 -16.66 -0.28
C ILE A 152 0.94 -16.69 -0.86
N SER A 153 1.07 -17.22 -2.08
CA SER A 153 2.33 -17.30 -2.81
C SER A 153 2.71 -15.95 -3.46
N TYR A 154 3.93 -15.86 -3.97
CA TYR A 154 4.31 -14.70 -4.78
C TYR A 154 3.49 -14.59 -6.07
N GLU A 155 3.09 -15.72 -6.66
CA GLU A 155 2.23 -15.75 -7.85
C GLU A 155 0.82 -15.21 -7.53
N ASP A 156 0.25 -15.57 -6.39
CA ASP A 156 -1.02 -14.99 -5.91
C ASP A 156 -0.90 -13.48 -5.73
N TYR A 157 0.18 -13.00 -5.11
CA TYR A 157 0.44 -11.57 -4.99
C TYR A 157 0.49 -10.86 -6.35
N VAL A 158 1.12 -11.44 -7.36
CA VAL A 158 1.17 -10.87 -8.72
C VAL A 158 -0.23 -10.79 -9.34
N GLN A 159 -1.07 -11.80 -9.11
CA GLN A 159 -2.48 -11.81 -9.53
C GLN A 159 -3.28 -10.73 -8.80
N ASP A 160 -3.12 -10.61 -7.49
CA ASP A 160 -3.76 -9.57 -6.68
C ASP A 160 -3.35 -8.16 -7.14
N CYS A 161 -2.06 -7.92 -7.41
CA CYS A 161 -1.60 -6.66 -7.99
C CYS A 161 -2.26 -6.37 -9.35
N THR A 162 -2.49 -7.39 -10.16
CA THR A 162 -3.17 -7.24 -11.46
C THR A 162 -4.63 -6.86 -11.26
N ALA A 163 -5.35 -7.55 -10.38
CA ALA A 163 -6.74 -7.23 -10.04
C ALA A 163 -6.88 -5.79 -9.50
N ARG A 164 -5.98 -5.38 -8.59
CA ARG A 164 -5.98 -3.98 -8.07
C ARG A 164 -5.69 -2.95 -9.16
N ARG A 165 -4.84 -3.24 -10.14
CA ARG A 165 -4.61 -2.35 -11.30
C ARG A 165 -5.85 -2.19 -12.17
N GLU A 166 -6.61 -3.25 -12.39
CA GLU A 166 -7.83 -3.23 -13.17
C GLU A 166 -8.94 -2.41 -12.50
N SER A 167 -8.96 -2.38 -11.17
CA SER A 167 -9.90 -1.58 -10.36
C SER A 167 -9.35 -0.23 -9.90
N ALA A 168 -8.16 0.17 -10.38
CA ALA A 168 -7.53 1.41 -9.95
C ALA A 168 -8.20 2.65 -10.55
N VAL A 169 -8.10 3.77 -9.83
CA VAL A 169 -8.53 5.07 -10.33
C VAL A 169 -7.78 5.43 -11.63
N THR A 170 -8.46 6.10 -12.53
CA THR A 170 -7.89 6.51 -13.82
C THR A 170 -6.93 7.70 -13.71
N SER A 171 -7.05 8.47 -12.64
CA SER A 171 -6.10 9.55 -12.32
C SER A 171 -6.03 9.80 -10.82
N PHE A 172 -4.83 10.18 -10.35
CA PHE A 172 -4.57 10.63 -8.98
C PHE A 172 -3.64 11.84 -9.02
N THR A 173 -4.02 12.92 -8.35
CA THR A 173 -3.22 14.14 -8.27
C THR A 173 -3.14 14.63 -6.83
N ALA A 174 -1.95 14.53 -6.24
CA ALA A 174 -1.67 15.09 -4.92
C ALA A 174 -1.58 16.62 -4.97
N THR A 175 -2.04 17.26 -3.92
CA THR A 175 -1.94 18.71 -3.70
C THR A 175 -1.23 18.99 -2.37
N ARG A 176 -1.10 20.25 -1.99
CA ARG A 176 -0.51 20.61 -0.68
C ARG A 176 -1.41 20.28 0.51
N THR A 177 -2.70 20.13 0.30
CA THR A 177 -3.72 19.98 1.35
C THR A 177 -4.60 18.75 1.19
N GLY A 178 -4.27 17.88 0.24
CA GLY A 178 -5.04 16.67 -0.04
C GLY A 178 -4.75 16.11 -1.42
N PHE A 179 -5.73 15.52 -2.05
CA PHE A 179 -5.62 14.96 -3.40
C PHE A 179 -6.97 14.95 -4.13
N THR A 180 -6.92 14.75 -5.43
CA THR A 180 -8.09 14.46 -6.27
C THR A 180 -7.83 13.19 -7.05
N ALA A 181 -8.88 12.40 -7.25
CA ALA A 181 -8.83 11.17 -8.03
C ALA A 181 -10.05 11.07 -8.94
N GLN A 182 -9.95 10.30 -10.02
CA GLN A 182 -11.07 9.94 -10.89
C GLN A 182 -11.13 8.42 -10.96
N ALA A 183 -12.30 7.86 -10.72
CA ALA A 183 -12.59 6.44 -10.85
C ALA A 183 -13.76 6.23 -11.80
N ASP A 184 -13.73 5.12 -12.53
CA ASP A 184 -14.85 4.65 -13.36
C ASP A 184 -15.24 3.27 -12.80
N LEU A 185 -16.21 3.27 -11.90
CA LEU A 185 -16.64 2.07 -11.18
C LEU A 185 -17.98 1.61 -11.71
N GLU A 186 -18.11 0.31 -12.00
CA GLU A 186 -19.36 -0.30 -12.45
C GLU A 186 -20.41 -0.41 -11.32
N ALA A 187 -19.96 -0.46 -10.07
CA ALA A 187 -20.79 -0.52 -8.87
C ALA A 187 -20.20 0.34 -7.75
N GLU A 188 -21.03 0.66 -6.76
CA GLU A 188 -20.59 1.32 -5.53
C GLU A 188 -19.59 0.44 -4.77
N ASN A 189 -18.47 1.01 -4.37
CA ASN A 189 -17.43 0.33 -3.60
C ASN A 189 -16.58 1.35 -2.82
N LEU A 190 -15.85 0.84 -1.81
CA LEU A 190 -14.79 1.60 -1.14
C LEU A 190 -13.57 1.69 -2.04
N VAL A 191 -12.97 2.88 -2.13
CA VAL A 191 -11.69 3.09 -2.82
C VAL A 191 -10.62 3.31 -1.78
N LEU A 192 -9.67 2.36 -1.67
CA LEU A 192 -8.51 2.50 -0.80
C LEU A 192 -7.50 3.46 -1.42
N PHE A 193 -7.11 4.46 -0.66
CA PHE A 193 -5.93 5.26 -0.93
C PHE A 193 -4.85 4.93 0.10
N SER A 194 -3.64 4.57 -0.34
CA SER A 194 -2.50 4.30 0.54
C SER A 194 -1.96 5.60 1.18
N VAL A 195 -2.87 6.38 1.72
CA VAL A 195 -2.62 7.64 2.42
C VAL A 195 -2.95 7.42 3.90
N PRO A 196 -2.07 7.82 4.83
CA PRO A 196 -2.35 7.72 6.26
C PRO A 196 -3.63 8.46 6.63
N TYR A 197 -4.51 7.78 7.36
CA TYR A 197 -5.76 8.38 7.83
C TYR A 197 -5.48 9.50 8.85
N ASP A 198 -6.28 10.55 8.81
CA ASP A 198 -6.32 11.64 9.79
C ASP A 198 -7.75 12.17 9.89
N ASP A 199 -8.24 12.42 11.12
CA ASP A 199 -9.60 12.92 11.38
C ASP A 199 -9.89 14.31 10.73
N GLY A 200 -8.86 15.01 10.30
CA GLY A 200 -9.00 16.29 9.59
C GLY A 200 -9.35 16.17 8.12
N PHE A 201 -9.32 14.96 7.53
CA PHE A 201 -9.73 14.77 6.14
C PHE A 201 -11.25 14.88 5.97
N THR A 202 -11.64 15.52 4.90
CA THR A 202 -13.02 15.56 4.40
C THR A 202 -13.02 15.20 2.94
N ALA A 203 -14.02 14.47 2.48
CA ALA A 203 -14.12 14.03 1.10
C ALA A 203 -15.43 14.49 0.44
N THR A 204 -15.39 14.57 -0.87
CA THR A 204 -16.58 14.70 -1.72
C THR A 204 -16.45 13.76 -2.92
N VAL A 205 -17.54 13.10 -3.28
CA VAL A 205 -17.65 12.32 -4.51
C VAL A 205 -18.68 13.01 -5.42
N ASN A 206 -18.25 13.43 -6.60
CA ASN A 206 -19.07 14.21 -7.54
C ASN A 206 -19.71 15.46 -6.91
N GLY A 207 -18.98 16.11 -5.98
CA GLY A 207 -19.45 17.31 -5.27
C GLY A 207 -20.38 17.04 -4.08
N VAL A 208 -20.69 15.79 -3.77
CA VAL A 208 -21.50 15.39 -2.61
C VAL A 208 -20.56 14.95 -1.48
N PRO A 209 -20.76 15.41 -0.23
CA PRO A 209 -19.97 14.95 0.91
C PRO A 209 -19.97 13.41 1.02
N ALA A 210 -18.82 12.85 1.27
CA ALA A 210 -18.60 11.41 1.48
C ALA A 210 -17.82 11.19 2.76
N GLU A 211 -18.02 10.05 3.38
CA GLU A 211 -17.31 9.64 4.58
C GLU A 211 -15.88 9.19 4.22
N VAL A 212 -14.93 9.47 5.11
CA VAL A 212 -13.55 8.99 5.02
C VAL A 212 -13.37 7.95 6.11
N GLU A 213 -13.18 6.71 5.71
CA GLU A 213 -13.00 5.58 6.62
C GLU A 213 -11.51 5.36 6.93
N LYS A 214 -11.23 4.98 8.18
CA LYS A 214 -9.92 4.42 8.54
C LYS A 214 -9.97 2.91 8.35
N VAL A 215 -9.22 2.39 7.39
CA VAL A 215 -9.13 0.96 7.07
C VAL A 215 -7.69 0.47 7.19
N ASP A 216 -7.47 -0.84 7.11
CA ASP A 216 -6.13 -1.45 7.20
C ASP A 216 -5.33 -0.98 8.43
N ASN A 217 -6.01 -0.66 9.54
CA ASN A 217 -5.39 -0.11 10.75
C ASN A 217 -4.56 1.17 10.51
N GLY A 218 -4.95 2.02 9.56
CA GLY A 218 -4.29 3.32 9.44
C GLY A 218 -4.26 3.96 8.06
N LEU A 219 -4.79 3.33 7.03
CA LEU A 219 -5.00 3.92 5.71
C LEU A 219 -6.42 4.46 5.56
N MET A 220 -6.70 5.18 4.48
CA MET A 220 -8.05 5.69 4.21
C MET A 220 -8.61 5.14 2.91
#